data_dd38fc52f85255148f639880aa0d4d6d
#
_entry.id   dd38fc52f85255148f639880aa0d4d6d
#
_cell.length_a   1.000
_cell.length_b   1.000
_cell.length_c   1.000
_cell.angle_alpha   90.00
_cell.angle_beta   90.00
_cell.angle_gamma   90.00
#
_symmetry.space_group_name_H-M   'P 1'
#
loop_
_entity.id
_entity.type
_entity.pdbx_description
1 polymer ?
#
loop_
_entity_poly.entity_id
_entity_poly.type
_entity_poly.pdbx_seq_one_letter_code
_entity_poly.pdbx_strand_id
1 'polypeptide(L)'
;MSDAYPLPPGDPAKLGFATKQLQHLDRLIRQHIEEGRYPGAQIALARHGQLALYRSYGDALITPGRQPAADETLFLLFSQTKVLTSAAVWTLIEEGKLSFMDRIADHLPEFAKRGKGEITLHQVMTHQGGFPSGDVSRET
;
A
#
# COMPACT_ATOMS: atom_id res chain seq x y z
N MET A 1 -9.61 17.45 15.36
CA MET A 1 -9.47 16.89 14.00
C MET A 1 -10.61 15.92 13.81
N SER A 2 -11.36 16.17 12.76
CA SER A 2 -12.64 15.51 12.50
C SER A 2 -12.44 14.02 12.26
N ASP A 3 -13.40 13.29 12.66
CA ASP A 3 -13.94 11.98 12.35
C ASP A 3 -13.70 11.37 10.95
N ALA A 4 -12.57 11.64 10.33
CA ALA A 4 -12.28 11.28 8.94
C ALA A 4 -11.46 10.00 8.80
N TYR A 5 -11.67 9.03 9.68
CA TYR A 5 -11.40 7.66 9.25
C TYR A 5 -12.54 7.25 8.32
N PRO A 6 -12.24 6.73 7.12
CA PRO A 6 -13.28 6.34 6.17
C PRO A 6 -14.17 5.21 6.69
N LEU A 7 -13.79 4.57 7.81
CA LEU A 7 -14.57 3.52 8.45
C LEU A 7 -14.83 3.86 9.93
N PRO A 8 -16.09 3.78 10.39
CA PRO A 8 -16.42 3.98 11.79
C PRO A 8 -15.81 2.86 12.66
N PRO A 9 -15.45 3.16 13.92
CA PRO A 9 -14.98 2.14 14.84
C PRO A 9 -16.10 1.14 15.18
N GLY A 10 -15.73 -0.12 15.35
CA GLY A 10 -16.63 -1.21 15.69
C GLY A 10 -16.08 -2.06 16.83
N ASP A 11 -16.98 -2.77 17.51
CA ASP A 11 -16.58 -3.75 18.52
C ASP A 11 -16.00 -5.00 17.85
N PRO A 12 -14.72 -5.35 18.08
CA PRO A 12 -14.07 -6.48 17.43
C PRO A 12 -14.84 -7.81 17.64
N ALA A 13 -15.38 -8.04 18.83
CA ALA A 13 -16.10 -9.27 19.13
C ALA A 13 -17.41 -9.37 18.31
N LYS A 14 -18.15 -8.26 18.19
CA LYS A 14 -19.36 -8.19 17.36
C LYS A 14 -19.06 -8.32 15.87
N LEU A 15 -17.88 -7.90 15.47
CA LEU A 15 -17.39 -8.06 14.10
C LEU A 15 -16.84 -9.47 13.81
N GLY A 16 -16.87 -10.37 14.80
CA GLY A 16 -16.45 -11.76 14.65
C GLY A 16 -14.94 -11.96 14.71
N PHE A 17 -14.20 -11.03 15.29
CA PHE A 17 -12.78 -11.23 15.60
C PHE A 17 -12.64 -11.94 16.96
N ALA A 18 -11.81 -12.98 16.99
CA ALA A 18 -11.50 -13.67 18.23
C ALA A 18 -10.50 -12.85 19.07
N THR A 19 -10.91 -12.47 20.26
CA THR A 19 -10.10 -11.63 21.17
C THR A 19 -8.71 -12.23 21.44
N LYS A 20 -8.61 -13.54 21.60
CA LYS A 20 -7.33 -14.23 21.83
C LYS A 20 -6.35 -14.04 20.67
N GLN A 21 -6.84 -14.09 19.42
CA GLN A 21 -6.02 -13.88 18.23
C GLN A 21 -5.57 -12.44 18.10
N LEU A 22 -6.43 -11.47 18.40
CA LEU A 22 -6.03 -10.06 18.41
C LEU A 22 -4.96 -9.78 19.48
N GLN A 23 -5.10 -10.37 20.67
CA GLN A 23 -4.07 -10.28 21.71
C GLN A 23 -2.77 -10.98 21.30
N HIS A 24 -2.85 -12.11 20.58
CA HIS A 24 -1.67 -12.78 20.06
C HIS A 24 -0.95 -11.92 19.02
N LEU A 25 -1.68 -11.32 18.09
CA LEU A 25 -1.15 -10.38 17.11
C LEU A 25 -0.45 -9.17 17.78
N ASP A 26 -1.09 -8.57 18.79
CA ASP A 26 -0.51 -7.46 19.55
C ASP A 26 0.84 -7.86 20.20
N ARG A 27 0.88 -9.00 20.88
CA ARG A 27 2.12 -9.52 21.49
C ARG A 27 3.21 -9.80 20.46
N LEU A 28 2.85 -10.40 19.32
CA LEU A 28 3.80 -10.74 18.27
C LEU A 28 4.45 -9.50 17.66
N ILE A 29 3.66 -8.45 17.40
CA ILE A 29 4.18 -7.18 16.87
C ILE A 29 5.15 -6.56 17.88
N ARG A 30 4.78 -6.49 19.15
CA ARG A 30 5.66 -5.94 20.22
C ARG A 30 6.94 -6.73 20.33
N GLN A 31 6.85 -8.05 20.36
CA GLN A 31 8.02 -8.93 20.41
C GLN A 31 8.97 -8.68 19.22
N HIS A 32 8.45 -8.58 18.01
CA HIS A 32 9.28 -8.30 16.83
C HIS A 32 9.99 -6.93 16.91
N ILE A 33 9.35 -5.93 17.48
CA ILE A 33 9.97 -4.62 17.70
C ILE A 33 11.06 -4.72 18.77
N GLU A 34 10.80 -5.42 19.88
CA GLU A 34 11.77 -5.66 20.95
C GLU A 34 13.00 -6.46 20.46
N GLU A 35 12.78 -7.43 19.56
CA GLU A 35 13.84 -8.19 18.90
C GLU A 35 14.58 -7.38 17.80
N GLY A 36 14.18 -6.14 17.54
CA GLY A 36 14.81 -5.26 16.54
C GLY A 36 14.56 -5.66 15.09
N ARG A 37 13.52 -6.44 14.80
CA ARG A 37 13.18 -6.85 13.42
C ARG A 37 12.73 -5.67 12.56
N TYR A 38 12.03 -4.72 13.16
CA TYR A 38 11.64 -3.44 12.58
C TYR A 38 11.40 -2.42 13.69
N PRO A 39 11.56 -1.11 13.43
CA PRO A 39 11.47 -0.10 14.47
C PRO A 39 10.05 0.16 14.94
N GLY A 40 9.09 0.05 14.07
CA GLY A 40 7.67 0.30 14.35
C GLY A 40 6.76 -0.29 13.30
N ALA A 41 5.47 -0.29 13.61
CA ALA A 41 4.42 -0.82 12.74
C ALA A 41 3.11 -0.07 12.96
N GLN A 42 2.25 -0.08 11.95
CA GLN A 42 0.88 0.37 12.05
C GLN A 42 -0.03 -0.71 11.45
N ILE A 43 -1.13 -1.00 12.13
CA ILE A 43 -2.09 -2.01 11.69
C ILE A 43 -3.50 -1.47 11.72
N ALA A 44 -4.28 -1.80 10.69
CA ALA A 44 -5.71 -1.60 10.61
C ALA A 44 -6.39 -2.91 10.25
N LEU A 45 -7.43 -3.29 11.02
CA LEU A 45 -8.28 -4.42 10.71
C LEU A 45 -9.73 -3.95 10.63
N ALA A 46 -10.39 -4.23 9.53
CA ALA A 46 -11.78 -3.85 9.31
C ALA A 46 -12.62 -5.06 8.86
N ARG A 47 -13.89 -5.04 9.19
CA ARG A 47 -14.87 -6.01 8.73
C ARG A 47 -16.26 -5.38 8.70
N HIS A 48 -17.06 -5.74 7.70
CA HIS A 48 -18.42 -5.20 7.53
C HIS A 48 -18.50 -3.68 7.55
N GLY A 49 -17.51 -3.00 6.94
CA GLY A 49 -17.47 -1.55 6.89
C GLY A 49 -17.14 -0.86 8.22
N GLN A 50 -16.63 -1.58 9.22
CA GLN A 50 -16.25 -1.04 10.52
C GLN A 50 -14.81 -1.41 10.88
N LEU A 51 -14.12 -0.51 11.57
CA LEU A 51 -12.74 -0.66 12.00
C LEU A 51 -12.69 -1.37 13.35
N ALA A 52 -12.21 -2.62 13.35
CA ALA A 52 -12.10 -3.44 14.55
C ALA A 52 -10.84 -3.14 15.35
N LEU A 53 -9.76 -2.78 14.68
CA LEU A 53 -8.48 -2.43 15.31
C LEU A 53 -7.78 -1.40 14.43
N TYR A 54 -7.28 -0.35 15.04
CA TYR A 54 -6.30 0.57 14.49
C TYR A 54 -5.28 0.90 15.56
N ARG A 55 -4.01 0.62 15.30
CA ARG A 55 -2.96 0.80 16.32
C ARG A 55 -1.61 1.01 15.68
N SER A 56 -0.85 1.94 16.28
CA SER A 56 0.55 2.20 15.98
C SER A 56 1.44 1.64 17.08
N TYR A 57 2.63 1.15 16.73
CA TYR A 57 3.59 0.51 17.62
C TYR A 57 5.00 1.00 17.35
N GLY A 58 5.82 1.06 18.42
CA GLY A 58 7.25 1.36 18.32
C GLY A 58 7.55 2.75 17.80
N ASP A 59 8.59 2.88 17.01
CA ASP A 59 9.12 4.15 16.52
C ASP A 59 8.90 4.35 15.01
N ALA A 60 8.52 5.56 14.62
CA ALA A 60 8.47 6.01 13.24
C ALA A 60 9.88 6.35 12.71
N LEU A 61 10.76 6.82 13.61
CA LEU A 61 12.12 7.20 13.30
C LEU A 61 13.04 6.83 14.47
N ILE A 62 14.21 6.26 14.18
CA ILE A 62 15.22 5.91 15.18
C ILE A 62 16.49 6.77 15.10
N THR A 63 16.75 7.39 13.95
CA THR A 63 17.93 8.23 13.70
C THR A 63 17.50 9.46 12.89
N PRO A 64 17.93 10.70 13.25
CA PRO A 64 18.92 11.08 14.26
C PRO A 64 18.39 11.12 15.70
N GLY A 65 17.10 10.86 15.94
CA GLY A 65 16.48 10.79 17.26
C GLY A 65 15.20 9.95 17.19
N ARG A 66 14.87 9.28 18.30
CA ARG A 66 13.67 8.43 18.36
C ARG A 66 12.41 9.29 18.32
N GLN A 67 11.49 8.92 17.45
CA GLN A 67 10.15 9.48 17.36
C GLN A 67 9.15 8.32 17.39
N PRO A 68 8.24 8.26 18.35
CA PRO A 68 7.25 7.19 18.41
C PRO A 68 6.34 7.21 17.17
N ALA A 69 5.94 6.03 16.73
CA ALA A 69 4.92 5.90 15.71
C ALA A 69 3.56 6.31 16.27
N ALA A 70 2.84 7.12 15.53
CA ALA A 70 1.50 7.61 15.83
C ALA A 70 0.54 7.29 14.68
N ASP A 71 -0.73 7.58 14.85
CA ASP A 71 -1.75 7.28 13.85
C ASP A 71 -1.54 8.08 12.55
N GLU A 72 -0.92 9.25 12.64
CA GLU A 72 -0.57 10.13 11.52
C GLU A 72 0.78 9.80 10.88
N THR A 73 1.50 8.79 11.38
CA THR A 73 2.80 8.40 10.83
C THR A 73 2.64 7.90 9.39
N LEU A 74 3.39 8.52 8.49
CA LEU A 74 3.44 8.10 7.10
C LEU A 74 4.47 6.99 6.89
N PHE A 75 4.04 5.88 6.33
CA PHE A 75 4.90 4.76 5.96
C PHE A 75 5.16 4.75 4.46
N LEU A 76 6.39 4.42 4.09
CA LEU A 76 6.73 4.18 2.69
C LEU A 76 6.10 2.86 2.24
N LEU A 77 5.16 2.93 1.30
CA LEU A 77 4.36 1.78 0.90
C LEU A 77 5.07 0.80 -0.04
N PHE A 78 6.23 1.19 -0.62
CA PHE A 78 6.94 0.36 -1.60
C PHE A 78 5.99 -0.19 -2.68
N SER A 79 5.98 -1.49 -2.90
CA SER A 79 5.17 -2.12 -3.93
C SER A 79 3.66 -2.09 -3.68
N GLN A 80 3.18 -1.78 -2.49
CA GLN A 80 1.75 -1.51 -2.25
C GLN A 80 1.26 -0.30 -3.05
N THR A 81 2.15 0.64 -3.37
CA THR A 81 1.86 1.78 -4.27
C THR A 81 1.28 1.32 -5.61
N LYS A 82 1.70 0.14 -6.13
CA LYS A 82 1.17 -0.39 -7.40
C LYS A 82 -0.33 -0.67 -7.32
N VAL A 83 -0.80 -1.19 -6.20
CA VAL A 83 -2.23 -1.47 -5.98
C VAL A 83 -3.03 -0.17 -5.96
N LEU A 84 -2.54 0.85 -5.27
CA LEU A 84 -3.19 2.16 -5.22
C LEU A 84 -3.20 2.84 -6.59
N THR A 85 -2.08 2.78 -7.32
CA THR A 85 -1.99 3.31 -8.68
C THR A 85 -2.95 2.57 -9.62
N SER A 86 -3.01 1.24 -9.53
CA SER A 86 -3.96 0.44 -10.31
C SER A 86 -5.41 0.81 -9.99
N ALA A 87 -5.75 1.02 -8.72
CA ALA A 87 -7.09 1.47 -8.33
C ALA A 87 -7.44 2.82 -8.96
N ALA A 88 -6.50 3.77 -9.00
CA ALA A 88 -6.70 5.06 -9.67
C ALA A 88 -6.89 4.90 -11.19
N VAL A 89 -6.17 3.99 -11.83
CA VAL A 89 -6.39 3.65 -13.26
C VAL A 89 -7.78 3.04 -13.47
N TRP A 90 -8.23 2.18 -12.57
CA TRP A 90 -9.56 1.59 -12.63
C TRP A 90 -10.67 2.64 -12.61
N THR A 91 -10.55 3.70 -11.80
CA THR A 91 -11.55 4.79 -11.81
C THR A 91 -11.64 5.48 -13.16
N LEU A 92 -10.50 5.67 -13.85
CA LEU A 92 -10.50 6.25 -15.20
C LEU A 92 -11.10 5.31 -16.24
N ILE A 93 -10.93 4.00 -16.08
CA ILE A 93 -11.57 3.01 -16.95
C ILE A 93 -13.08 2.99 -16.71
N GLU A 94 -13.52 3.04 -15.47
CA GLU A 94 -14.94 3.10 -15.11
C GLU A 94 -15.63 4.36 -15.67
N GLU A 95 -14.90 5.47 -15.69
CA GLU A 95 -15.36 6.73 -16.31
C GLU A 95 -15.29 6.72 -17.86
N GLY A 96 -14.84 5.63 -18.47
CA GLY A 96 -14.68 5.51 -19.94
C GLY A 96 -13.56 6.36 -20.53
N LYS A 97 -12.63 6.85 -19.72
CA LYS A 97 -11.48 7.67 -20.14
C LYS A 97 -10.30 6.84 -20.62
N LEU A 98 -10.20 5.60 -20.16
CA LEU A 98 -9.17 4.63 -20.50
C LEU A 98 -9.79 3.26 -20.77
N SER A 99 -9.07 2.44 -21.52
CA SER A 99 -9.34 1.01 -21.69
C SER A 99 -8.10 0.20 -21.28
N PHE A 100 -8.29 -1.02 -20.80
CA PHE A 100 -7.18 -1.93 -20.54
C PHE A 100 -6.30 -2.19 -21.76
N MET A 101 -6.92 -2.13 -22.96
CA MET A 101 -6.23 -2.38 -24.22
C MET A 101 -5.59 -1.14 -24.83
N ASP A 102 -5.77 0.03 -24.23
CA ASP A 102 -5.10 1.23 -24.70
C ASP A 102 -3.58 1.06 -24.55
N ARG A 103 -2.86 1.51 -25.58
CA ARG A 103 -1.41 1.63 -25.49
C ARG A 103 -1.09 2.83 -24.61
N ILE A 104 -0.12 2.65 -23.74
CA ILE A 104 0.32 3.76 -22.87
C ILE A 104 0.80 4.94 -23.69
N ALA A 105 1.42 4.65 -24.85
CA ALA A 105 1.91 5.68 -25.77
C ALA A 105 0.81 6.56 -26.39
N ASP A 106 -0.45 6.11 -26.43
CA ASP A 106 -1.57 6.92 -26.91
C ASP A 106 -1.92 8.05 -25.95
N HIS A 107 -1.64 7.86 -24.66
CA HIS A 107 -1.85 8.86 -23.58
C HIS A 107 -0.56 9.58 -23.19
N LEU A 108 0.57 8.88 -23.28
CA LEU A 108 1.90 9.37 -22.95
C LEU A 108 2.87 9.12 -24.11
N PRO A 109 2.90 10.00 -25.14
CA PRO A 109 3.71 9.77 -26.36
C PRO A 109 5.19 9.51 -26.09
N GLU A 110 5.74 10.11 -25.06
CA GLU A 110 7.13 9.90 -24.63
C GLU A 110 7.44 8.45 -24.28
N PHE A 111 6.43 7.66 -23.88
CA PHE A 111 6.56 6.26 -23.54
C PHE A 111 6.92 5.37 -24.73
N ALA A 112 6.60 5.79 -25.96
CA ALA A 112 6.88 5.02 -27.18
C ALA A 112 8.38 4.79 -27.44
N LYS A 113 9.25 5.57 -26.83
CA LYS A 113 10.70 5.46 -27.00
C LYS A 113 11.22 4.07 -26.64
N ARG A 114 12.30 3.65 -27.33
CA ARG A 114 12.98 2.35 -27.09
C ARG A 114 12.06 1.13 -27.28
N GLY A 115 11.21 1.17 -28.29
CA GLY A 115 10.36 0.01 -28.69
C GLY A 115 9.16 -0.26 -27.79
N LYS A 116 8.76 0.70 -26.93
CA LYS A 116 7.65 0.51 -25.99
C LYS A 116 6.29 0.98 -26.50
N GLY A 117 6.20 1.39 -27.76
CA GLY A 117 4.98 1.99 -28.33
C GLY A 117 3.73 1.11 -28.28
N GLU A 118 3.90 -0.20 -28.33
CA GLU A 118 2.79 -1.16 -28.36
C GLU A 118 2.39 -1.72 -26.99
N ILE A 119 3.05 -1.29 -25.90
CA ILE A 119 2.76 -1.79 -24.55
C ILE A 119 1.43 -1.22 -24.07
N THR A 120 0.51 -2.10 -23.69
CA THR A 120 -0.82 -1.75 -23.19
C THR A 120 -0.86 -1.57 -21.69
N LEU A 121 -1.90 -0.88 -21.21
CA LEU A 121 -2.20 -0.76 -19.76
C LEU A 121 -2.34 -2.15 -19.12
N HIS A 122 -3.04 -3.08 -19.79
CA HIS A 122 -3.19 -4.46 -19.31
C HIS A 122 -1.83 -5.13 -19.07
N GLN A 123 -0.90 -5.03 -20.03
CA GLN A 123 0.42 -5.64 -19.88
C GLN A 123 1.21 -5.08 -18.71
N VAL A 124 1.13 -3.76 -18.46
CA VAL A 124 1.82 -3.15 -17.32
C VAL A 124 1.16 -3.56 -15.99
N MET A 125 -0.16 -3.52 -15.90
CA MET A 125 -0.90 -3.87 -14.70
C MET A 125 -0.77 -5.36 -14.32
N THR A 126 -0.50 -6.22 -15.28
CA THR A 126 -0.29 -7.68 -15.08
C THR A 126 1.19 -8.08 -15.05
N HIS A 127 2.11 -7.13 -14.95
CA HIS A 127 3.56 -7.37 -14.95
C HIS A 127 4.10 -8.01 -16.22
N GLN A 128 3.46 -7.77 -17.37
CA GLN A 128 3.85 -8.30 -18.69
C GLN A 128 4.45 -7.23 -19.60
N GLY A 129 4.78 -6.07 -19.07
CA GLY A 129 5.32 -4.93 -19.84
C GLY A 129 6.74 -5.09 -20.35
N GLY A 130 7.45 -6.18 -19.97
CA GLY A 130 8.82 -6.44 -20.43
C GLY A 130 9.89 -5.50 -19.85
N PHE A 131 9.59 -4.81 -18.76
CA PHE A 131 10.58 -3.94 -18.10
C PHE A 131 11.62 -4.78 -17.37
N PRO A 132 12.92 -4.46 -17.51
CA PRO A 132 13.95 -5.15 -16.75
C PRO A 132 13.75 -4.91 -15.24
N SER A 133 13.94 -5.97 -14.46
CA SER A 133 14.01 -5.86 -13.01
C SER A 133 15.44 -5.56 -12.59
N GLY A 134 15.66 -4.47 -11.85
CA GLY A 134 16.96 -4.19 -11.24
C GLY A 134 17.83 -3.18 -11.97
N ASP A 135 19.05 -3.02 -11.50
CA ASP A 135 20.02 -1.98 -11.82
C ASP A 135 20.29 -1.78 -13.33
N VAL A 136 19.46 -1.02 -13.99
CA VAL A 136 19.75 -0.53 -15.35
C VAL A 136 20.68 0.69 -15.31
N SER A 137 21.13 1.10 -14.15
CA SER A 137 21.97 2.29 -13.96
C SER A 137 23.45 2.09 -14.26
N ARG A 138 23.88 0.91 -14.74
CA ARG A 138 25.30 0.57 -14.93
C ARG A 138 25.77 0.41 -16.37
N GLU A 139 24.91 0.67 -17.37
CA GLU A 139 25.34 0.63 -18.76
C GLU A 139 24.84 1.85 -19.53
N THR A 140 25.53 2.95 -19.36
CA THR A 140 25.64 4.03 -20.37
C THR A 140 27.07 4.53 -20.38
#